data_bdd8c6619c687c6c02fcd7cf72ba92a9
#
_entry.id   bdd8c6619c687c6c02fcd7cf72ba92a9
#
_cell.length_a   1.000
_cell.length_b   1.000
_cell.length_c   1.000
_cell.angle_alpha   90.00
_cell.angle_beta   90.00
_cell.angle_gamma   90.00
#
_symmetry.space_group_name_H-M   'P 1'
#
loop_
_entity.id
_entity.type
_entity.pdbx_description
1 polymer ?
#
loop_
_entity_poly.entity_id
_entity_poly.type
_entity_poly.pdbx_seq_one_letter_code
_entity_poly.pdbx_strand_id
1 'polypeptide(L)'
;MDNQYILALDQGTSSSRAIVFDHDGRICATSQKEFPQHFPKPGWVEHNPKDIWSSEASVIAEAITSAGINGLNIAGIGITNQRETTIVWDAETGEPVHNAIVWQDRRTSEYCDGLKAQNLVQYIREKTGLIIDAYFSATKIRWILENVPDARAKAEAGKLRFGTVDTWLIWNLTRGEVHVTDVSNASRTMLFNIHTLQWDEDLLKLFGIPVSMMPEVRSSSEIYGHTKTTIFAHKVPIAGIAGDQQAALFGQMCTTPGSVKNTYGTGCFLLMNSGEKPILSSHNLLTTIAWKIGDKVNYALEGSIFVGGSAVQWLRDGLGIIKSSSEIESLAMTVPDNGGVYFVPALTGLGAPYWDQYAKGTICGLTRGTTAAHIARAALEGIAFETMDIVNAMQKDSGIRLKELKVDGGASRNNLMMQFQADILGCKVIRPRVTETTAMGACYLAGLATGYWDSLDDIRKQWKADKEFEPLAPAEKVLLAKEGWADAIRRTLSGKGQ
;
A
#
# COMPACT_ATOMS: atom_id res chain seq x y z
N MET A 1 13.42 -32.05 -1.63
CA MET A 1 12.45 -30.92 -1.57
C MET A 1 12.06 -30.41 -2.96
N ASP A 2 12.35 -31.22 -3.97
CA ASP A 2 12.09 -30.87 -5.35
C ASP A 2 10.58 -30.97 -5.63
N ASN A 3 9.96 -29.88 -6.07
CA ASN A 3 8.53 -29.68 -6.40
C ASN A 3 7.63 -29.11 -5.29
N GLN A 4 8.16 -28.28 -4.41
CA GLN A 4 7.31 -27.45 -3.55
C GLN A 4 7.37 -25.97 -3.97
N TYR A 5 6.25 -25.28 -3.75
CA TYR A 5 6.03 -23.89 -4.16
C TYR A 5 5.36 -23.10 -3.05
N ILE A 6 5.51 -21.79 -3.05
CA ILE A 6 4.66 -20.89 -2.27
C ILE A 6 3.65 -20.24 -3.21
N LEU A 7 2.40 -20.24 -2.79
CA LEU A 7 1.32 -19.52 -3.46
C LEU A 7 1.11 -18.17 -2.76
N ALA A 8 1.32 -17.08 -3.48
CA ALA A 8 1.01 -15.73 -3.00
C ALA A 8 -0.31 -15.25 -3.58
N LEU A 9 -1.19 -14.75 -2.72
CA LEU A 9 -2.47 -14.12 -3.06
C LEU A 9 -2.31 -12.61 -2.87
N ASP A 10 -2.55 -11.86 -3.93
CA ASP A 10 -2.42 -10.40 -3.94
C ASP A 10 -3.77 -9.78 -4.31
N GLN A 11 -4.55 -9.43 -3.28
CA GLN A 11 -5.86 -8.82 -3.44
C GLN A 11 -5.72 -7.29 -3.54
N GLY A 12 -5.58 -6.81 -4.74
CA GLY A 12 -5.52 -5.37 -5.03
C GLY A 12 -6.88 -4.68 -4.97
N THR A 13 -6.89 -3.38 -5.23
CA THR A 13 -8.13 -2.57 -5.23
C THR A 13 -9.05 -2.91 -6.40
N SER A 14 -8.51 -3.23 -7.56
CA SER A 14 -9.30 -3.47 -8.78
C SER A 14 -9.22 -4.89 -9.33
N SER A 15 -8.32 -5.71 -8.80
CA SER A 15 -8.11 -7.08 -9.28
C SER A 15 -7.55 -7.99 -8.20
N SER A 16 -7.86 -9.27 -8.32
CA SER A 16 -7.29 -10.37 -7.55
C SER A 16 -6.19 -11.01 -8.36
N ARG A 17 -5.11 -11.44 -7.71
CA ARG A 17 -3.97 -12.08 -8.35
C ARG A 17 -3.45 -13.23 -7.51
N ALA A 18 -3.11 -14.34 -8.16
CA ALA A 18 -2.43 -15.48 -7.57
C ALA A 18 -1.14 -15.76 -8.31
N ILE A 19 -0.03 -15.89 -7.59
CA ILE A 19 1.31 -16.11 -8.13
C ILE A 19 1.94 -17.31 -7.45
N VAL A 20 2.44 -18.25 -8.25
CA VAL A 20 3.19 -19.44 -7.79
C VAL A 20 4.69 -19.13 -7.89
N PHE A 21 5.40 -19.23 -6.77
CA PHE A 21 6.83 -19.02 -6.67
C PHE A 21 7.58 -20.32 -6.36
N ASP A 22 8.71 -20.56 -7.04
CA ASP A 22 9.62 -21.63 -6.71
C ASP A 22 10.59 -21.22 -5.56
N HIS A 23 11.45 -22.17 -5.16
CA HIS A 23 12.42 -21.94 -4.08
C HIS A 23 13.49 -20.88 -4.41
N ASP A 24 13.75 -20.64 -5.70
CA ASP A 24 14.65 -19.58 -6.16
C ASP A 24 13.95 -18.19 -6.26
N GLY A 25 12.69 -18.09 -5.84
CA GLY A 25 11.90 -16.86 -5.94
C GLY A 25 11.48 -16.51 -7.36
N ARG A 26 11.49 -17.47 -8.29
CA ARG A 26 11.03 -17.26 -9.68
C ARG A 26 9.53 -17.47 -9.76
N ILE A 27 8.90 -16.67 -10.59
CA ILE A 27 7.48 -16.81 -10.91
C ILE A 27 7.31 -17.99 -11.86
N CYS A 28 6.57 -19.02 -11.42
CA CYS A 28 6.23 -20.21 -12.21
C CYS A 28 4.90 -20.04 -12.93
N ALA A 29 3.92 -19.41 -12.31
CA ALA A 29 2.63 -19.09 -12.89
C ALA A 29 2.04 -17.85 -12.25
N THR A 30 1.23 -17.11 -13.02
CA THR A 30 0.47 -15.96 -12.56
C THR A 30 -0.92 -16.00 -13.19
N SER A 31 -1.93 -15.76 -12.37
CA SER A 31 -3.29 -15.49 -12.84
C SER A 31 -3.80 -14.20 -12.21
N GLN A 32 -4.53 -13.41 -12.97
CA GLN A 32 -5.11 -12.13 -12.54
C GLN A 32 -6.50 -11.97 -13.10
N LYS A 33 -7.43 -11.45 -12.28
CA LYS A 33 -8.80 -11.17 -12.67
C LYS A 33 -9.30 -9.88 -12.04
N GLU A 34 -9.85 -9.00 -12.85
CA GLU A 34 -10.54 -7.80 -12.37
C GLU A 34 -11.91 -8.18 -11.79
N PHE A 35 -12.42 -7.34 -10.88
CA PHE A 35 -13.75 -7.46 -10.32
C PHE A 35 -14.47 -6.09 -10.30
N PRO A 36 -15.83 -6.07 -10.25
CA PRO A 36 -16.60 -4.84 -10.35
C PRO A 36 -16.32 -3.87 -9.20
N GLN A 37 -16.23 -2.59 -9.54
CA GLN A 37 -16.14 -1.47 -8.61
C GLN A 37 -17.52 -0.78 -8.56
N HIS A 38 -17.99 -0.40 -7.38
CA HIS A 38 -19.28 0.25 -7.19
C HIS A 38 -19.12 1.68 -6.66
N PHE A 39 -19.81 2.63 -7.29
CA PHE A 39 -19.76 4.05 -6.94
C PHE A 39 -21.20 4.58 -6.67
N PRO A 40 -21.84 4.20 -5.53
CA PRO A 40 -23.25 4.47 -5.30
C PRO A 40 -23.61 5.96 -5.21
N LYS A 41 -22.67 6.78 -4.74
CA LYS A 41 -22.79 8.25 -4.62
C LYS A 41 -21.44 8.91 -4.86
N PRO A 42 -21.38 10.21 -5.16
CA PRO A 42 -20.12 10.94 -5.24
C PRO A 42 -19.25 10.74 -3.97
N GLY A 43 -18.00 10.31 -4.16
CA GLY A 43 -17.06 10.03 -3.06
C GLY A 43 -17.28 8.70 -2.34
N TRP A 44 -18.27 7.89 -2.72
CA TRP A 44 -18.47 6.54 -2.20
C TRP A 44 -17.83 5.52 -3.10
N VAL A 45 -17.09 4.57 -2.51
CA VAL A 45 -16.42 3.49 -3.23
C VAL A 45 -16.67 2.18 -2.48
N GLU A 46 -17.25 1.21 -3.17
CA GLU A 46 -17.64 -0.08 -2.58
C GLU A 46 -17.19 -1.25 -3.45
N HIS A 47 -16.90 -2.36 -2.80
CA HIS A 47 -16.73 -3.66 -3.43
C HIS A 47 -17.74 -4.65 -2.87
N ASN A 48 -18.25 -5.57 -3.72
CA ASN A 48 -18.98 -6.71 -3.21
C ASN A 48 -17.98 -7.74 -2.63
N PRO A 49 -18.04 -8.09 -1.34
CA PRO A 49 -17.13 -9.07 -0.75
C PRO A 49 -17.17 -10.44 -1.41
N LYS A 50 -18.30 -10.82 -1.99
CA LYS A 50 -18.44 -12.09 -2.73
C LYS A 50 -17.67 -12.05 -4.05
N ASP A 51 -17.60 -10.89 -4.70
CA ASP A 51 -16.82 -10.75 -5.93
C ASP A 51 -15.31 -10.80 -5.64
N ILE A 52 -14.87 -10.21 -4.52
CA ILE A 52 -13.50 -10.35 -4.02
C ILE A 52 -13.16 -11.83 -3.83
N TRP A 53 -13.97 -12.58 -3.09
CA TRP A 53 -13.74 -14.00 -2.85
C TRP A 53 -13.80 -14.83 -4.13
N SER A 54 -14.82 -14.63 -4.98
CA SER A 54 -14.98 -15.42 -6.20
C SER A 54 -13.86 -15.18 -7.23
N SER A 55 -13.41 -13.95 -7.37
CA SER A 55 -12.28 -13.64 -8.23
C SER A 55 -10.98 -14.23 -7.69
N GLU A 56 -10.73 -14.14 -6.37
CA GLU A 56 -9.56 -14.75 -5.74
C GLU A 56 -9.56 -16.27 -5.90
N ALA A 57 -10.69 -16.93 -5.62
CA ALA A 57 -10.84 -18.37 -5.82
C ALA A 57 -10.58 -18.80 -7.29
N SER A 58 -11.02 -17.98 -8.25
CA SER A 58 -10.79 -18.22 -9.68
C SER A 58 -9.30 -18.16 -10.02
N VAL A 59 -8.59 -17.10 -9.60
CA VAL A 59 -7.17 -16.94 -9.93
C VAL A 59 -6.28 -17.97 -9.20
N ILE A 60 -6.65 -18.41 -8.00
CA ILE A 60 -6.00 -19.52 -7.31
C ILE A 60 -6.06 -20.79 -8.19
N ALA A 61 -7.25 -21.18 -8.62
CA ALA A 61 -7.45 -22.38 -9.43
C ALA A 61 -6.70 -22.31 -10.76
N GLU A 62 -6.74 -21.16 -11.42
CA GLU A 62 -6.03 -20.92 -12.68
C GLU A 62 -4.50 -20.95 -12.51
N ALA A 63 -3.95 -20.35 -11.46
CA ALA A 63 -2.50 -20.33 -11.21
C ALA A 63 -1.98 -21.74 -10.91
N ILE A 64 -2.69 -22.51 -10.07
CA ILE A 64 -2.35 -23.90 -9.77
C ILE A 64 -2.38 -24.77 -11.04
N THR A 65 -3.42 -24.63 -11.85
CA THR A 65 -3.58 -25.36 -13.12
C THR A 65 -2.47 -24.99 -14.10
N SER A 66 -2.19 -23.70 -14.27
CA SER A 66 -1.15 -23.20 -15.19
C SER A 66 0.26 -23.62 -14.78
N ALA A 67 0.51 -23.76 -13.48
CA ALA A 67 1.76 -24.29 -12.96
C ALA A 67 1.87 -25.82 -13.10
N GLY A 68 0.79 -26.52 -13.41
CA GLY A 68 0.76 -28.00 -13.48
C GLY A 68 0.94 -28.68 -12.11
N ILE A 69 0.52 -28.03 -11.03
CA ILE A 69 0.67 -28.49 -9.64
C ILE A 69 -0.69 -28.72 -8.96
N ASN A 70 -0.66 -29.21 -7.75
CA ASN A 70 -1.82 -29.37 -6.87
C ASN A 70 -1.48 -28.96 -5.43
N GLY A 71 -2.44 -29.07 -4.51
CA GLY A 71 -2.25 -28.65 -3.13
C GLY A 71 -1.10 -29.34 -2.39
N LEU A 72 -0.70 -30.55 -2.77
CA LEU A 72 0.45 -31.24 -2.18
C LEU A 72 1.79 -30.58 -2.52
N ASN A 73 1.84 -29.83 -3.63
CA ASN A 73 3.03 -29.12 -4.06
C ASN A 73 3.14 -27.72 -3.42
N ILE A 74 2.13 -27.27 -2.67
CA ILE A 74 2.12 -25.94 -2.06
C ILE A 74 2.54 -26.04 -0.61
N ALA A 75 3.73 -25.53 -0.29
CA ALA A 75 4.28 -25.53 1.06
C ALA A 75 3.54 -24.51 1.98
N GLY A 76 3.01 -23.43 1.41
CA GLY A 76 2.26 -22.43 2.14
C GLY A 76 1.61 -21.38 1.25
N ILE A 77 0.61 -20.69 1.83
CA ILE A 77 -0.08 -19.56 1.21
C ILE A 77 0.32 -18.29 1.95
N GLY A 78 0.79 -17.27 1.21
CA GLY A 78 0.97 -15.91 1.67
C GLY A 78 -0.13 -15.02 1.12
N ILE A 79 -0.68 -14.12 1.95
CA ILE A 79 -1.76 -13.20 1.59
C ILE A 79 -1.26 -11.77 1.74
N THR A 80 -1.46 -10.98 0.71
CA THR A 80 -1.31 -9.53 0.77
C THR A 80 -2.55 -8.87 0.17
N ASN A 81 -2.88 -7.67 0.65
CA ASN A 81 -4.16 -7.08 0.33
C ASN A 81 -4.13 -5.55 0.34
N GLN A 82 -5.04 -4.93 -0.43
CA GLN A 82 -5.42 -3.55 -0.21
C GLN A 82 -5.80 -3.34 1.26
N ARG A 83 -5.21 -2.35 1.90
CA ARG A 83 -5.39 -2.10 3.34
C ARG A 83 -6.70 -1.33 3.60
N GLU A 84 -7.11 -1.22 4.85
CA GLU A 84 -8.19 -0.40 5.39
C GLU A 84 -9.59 -0.69 4.86
N THR A 85 -9.74 -1.36 3.73
CA THR A 85 -11.03 -1.76 3.17
C THR A 85 -11.78 -2.63 4.18
N THR A 86 -12.98 -2.22 4.52
CA THR A 86 -13.75 -2.68 5.68
C THR A 86 -14.88 -3.62 5.26
N ILE A 87 -14.87 -4.83 5.80
CA ILE A 87 -15.91 -5.84 5.57
C ILE A 87 -16.53 -6.21 6.92
N VAL A 88 -17.86 -6.27 6.97
CA VAL A 88 -18.62 -6.75 8.14
C VAL A 88 -19.60 -7.82 7.67
N TRP A 89 -19.59 -8.96 8.37
CA TRP A 89 -20.43 -10.10 8.01
C TRP A 89 -21.04 -10.79 9.24
N ASP A 90 -22.10 -11.53 9.01
CA ASP A 90 -22.76 -12.34 10.01
C ASP A 90 -21.91 -13.60 10.31
N ALA A 91 -21.59 -13.83 11.58
CA ALA A 91 -20.68 -14.89 12.02
C ALA A 91 -21.24 -16.30 11.80
N GLU A 92 -22.56 -16.45 11.78
CA GLU A 92 -23.23 -17.75 11.63
C GLU A 92 -23.37 -18.12 10.15
N THR A 93 -23.78 -17.15 9.33
CA THR A 93 -24.08 -17.42 7.92
C THR A 93 -22.88 -17.15 6.99
N GLY A 94 -21.90 -16.34 7.43
CA GLY A 94 -20.82 -15.85 6.59
C GLY A 94 -21.25 -14.78 5.57
N GLU A 95 -22.50 -14.30 5.64
CA GLU A 95 -23.04 -13.32 4.69
C GLU A 95 -22.63 -11.90 5.07
N PRO A 96 -22.03 -11.12 4.13
CA PRO A 96 -21.77 -9.71 4.34
C PRO A 96 -23.06 -8.94 4.61
N VAL A 97 -23.05 -8.07 5.62
CA VAL A 97 -24.23 -7.22 5.95
C VAL A 97 -24.31 -5.98 5.06
N HIS A 98 -23.21 -5.63 4.40
CA HIS A 98 -23.09 -4.50 3.48
C HIS A 98 -21.94 -4.78 2.49
N ASN A 99 -21.89 -4.07 1.37
CA ASN A 99 -20.70 -4.05 0.54
C ASN A 99 -19.47 -3.60 1.34
N ALA A 100 -18.28 -4.07 0.99
CA ALA A 100 -17.05 -3.60 1.57
C ALA A 100 -16.87 -2.10 1.28
N ILE A 101 -16.62 -1.31 2.32
CA ILE A 101 -16.31 0.12 2.16
C ILE A 101 -14.82 0.26 1.92
N VAL A 102 -14.45 0.73 0.72
CA VAL A 102 -13.07 0.76 0.23
C VAL A 102 -12.27 1.89 0.91
N TRP A 103 -10.96 1.73 1.00
CA TRP A 103 -10.03 2.72 1.56
C TRP A 103 -10.14 4.12 0.92
N GLN A 104 -10.56 4.21 -0.34
CA GLN A 104 -10.76 5.45 -1.11
C GLN A 104 -12.06 6.19 -0.74
N ASP A 105 -12.99 5.52 -0.04
CA ASP A 105 -14.31 6.05 0.28
C ASP A 105 -14.23 7.24 1.24
N ARG A 106 -15.05 8.26 0.98
CA ARG A 106 -15.05 9.53 1.74
C ARG A 106 -16.35 9.80 2.52
N ARG A 107 -17.28 8.81 2.58
CA ARG A 107 -18.58 8.99 3.26
C ARG A 107 -18.48 9.36 4.74
N THR A 108 -17.36 9.04 5.39
CA THR A 108 -17.15 9.31 6.82
C THR A 108 -16.31 10.57 7.10
N SER A 109 -16.02 11.38 6.08
CA SER A 109 -15.17 12.58 6.22
C SER A 109 -15.73 13.59 7.22
N GLU A 110 -17.05 13.84 7.23
CA GLU A 110 -17.71 14.74 8.17
C GLU A 110 -17.54 14.26 9.63
N TYR A 111 -17.66 12.95 9.86
CA TYR A 111 -17.40 12.37 11.18
C TYR A 111 -15.95 12.57 11.62
N CYS A 112 -15.00 12.41 10.69
CA CYS A 112 -13.57 12.68 10.95
C CYS A 112 -13.36 14.15 11.34
N ASP A 113 -14.00 15.09 10.67
CA ASP A 113 -13.89 16.52 11.01
C ASP A 113 -14.49 16.82 12.39
N GLY A 114 -15.58 16.13 12.77
CA GLY A 114 -16.12 16.19 14.12
C GLY A 114 -15.17 15.70 15.21
N LEU A 115 -14.39 14.64 14.95
CA LEU A 115 -13.35 14.15 15.87
C LEU A 115 -12.19 15.15 16.00
N LYS A 116 -11.77 15.76 14.89
CA LYS A 116 -10.73 16.81 14.91
C LYS A 116 -11.18 18.03 15.73
N ALA A 117 -12.43 18.45 15.56
CA ALA A 117 -13.01 19.56 16.34
C ALA A 117 -13.10 19.27 17.85
N GLN A 118 -13.14 18.00 18.25
CA GLN A 118 -13.07 17.56 19.65
C GLN A 118 -11.63 17.45 20.19
N ASN A 119 -10.61 17.91 19.44
CA ASN A 119 -9.20 17.85 19.79
C ASN A 119 -8.66 16.41 20.00
N LEU A 120 -9.20 15.43 19.31
CA LEU A 120 -8.77 14.03 19.44
C LEU A 120 -7.58 13.66 18.54
N VAL A 121 -7.06 14.59 17.74
CA VAL A 121 -5.98 14.34 16.77
C VAL A 121 -4.75 13.74 17.46
N GLN A 122 -4.24 14.39 18.49
CA GLN A 122 -3.04 13.94 19.21
C GLN A 122 -3.29 12.61 19.93
N TYR A 123 -4.45 12.47 20.58
CA TYR A 123 -4.83 11.26 21.30
C TYR A 123 -4.83 10.01 20.42
N ILE A 124 -5.47 10.10 19.25
CA ILE A 124 -5.52 8.99 18.30
C ILE A 124 -4.13 8.73 17.70
N ARG A 125 -3.40 9.78 17.36
CA ARG A 125 -2.05 9.67 16.78
C ARG A 125 -1.06 8.99 17.73
N GLU A 126 -1.07 9.33 19.01
CA GLU A 126 -0.18 8.71 20.00
C GLU A 126 -0.41 7.21 20.14
N LYS A 127 -1.66 6.75 20.06
CA LYS A 127 -2.00 5.33 20.18
C LYS A 127 -1.76 4.54 18.88
N THR A 128 -2.08 5.14 17.74
CA THR A 128 -2.18 4.42 16.46
C THR A 128 -1.08 4.77 15.45
N GLY A 129 -0.39 5.89 15.62
CA GLY A 129 0.53 6.45 14.62
C GLY A 129 -0.16 7.10 13.43
N LEU A 130 -1.50 7.14 13.40
CA LEU A 130 -2.30 7.59 12.26
C LEU A 130 -2.88 8.99 12.49
N ILE A 131 -3.25 9.64 11.40
CA ILE A 131 -4.08 10.85 11.41
C ILE A 131 -5.57 10.47 11.45
N ILE A 132 -6.44 11.40 11.80
CA ILE A 132 -7.89 11.20 11.67
C ILE A 132 -8.29 11.44 10.21
N ASP A 133 -8.65 10.37 9.51
CA ASP A 133 -9.10 10.44 8.11
C ASP A 133 -10.06 9.28 7.80
N ALA A 134 -10.98 9.51 6.85
CA ALA A 134 -11.90 8.50 6.32
C ALA A 134 -11.19 7.32 5.64
N TYR A 135 -9.90 7.44 5.38
CA TYR A 135 -9.04 6.41 4.84
C TYR A 135 -9.06 5.11 5.69
N PHE A 136 -9.03 5.25 7.02
CA PHE A 136 -8.87 4.13 7.96
C PHE A 136 -10.19 3.44 8.31
N SER A 137 -10.13 2.19 8.84
CA SER A 137 -11.29 1.31 8.97
C SER A 137 -12.31 1.75 10.04
N ALA A 138 -11.87 2.34 11.16
CA ALA A 138 -12.72 2.61 12.33
C ALA A 138 -14.02 3.34 12.00
N THR A 139 -13.93 4.42 11.22
CA THR A 139 -15.09 5.25 10.87
C THR A 139 -16.06 4.52 9.93
N LYS A 140 -15.53 3.62 9.09
CA LYS A 140 -16.32 2.80 8.17
C LYS A 140 -17.10 1.70 8.92
N ILE A 141 -16.46 1.05 9.91
CA ILE A 141 -17.15 0.08 10.78
C ILE A 141 -18.30 0.77 11.50
N ARG A 142 -18.01 1.92 12.17
CA ARG A 142 -19.04 2.71 12.83
C ARG A 142 -20.19 3.06 11.89
N TRP A 143 -19.89 3.53 10.67
CA TRP A 143 -20.90 3.88 9.69
C TRP A 143 -21.81 2.68 9.36
N ILE A 144 -21.24 1.48 9.15
CA ILE A 144 -22.03 0.27 8.90
C ILE A 144 -22.96 -0.03 10.08
N LEU A 145 -22.45 0.04 11.31
CA LEU A 145 -23.25 -0.23 12.51
C LEU A 145 -24.39 0.76 12.71
N GLU A 146 -24.26 2.01 12.23
CA GLU A 146 -25.27 3.04 12.37
C GLU A 146 -26.27 3.12 11.21
N ASN A 147 -25.88 2.67 10.01
CA ASN A 147 -26.67 2.88 8.80
C ASN A 147 -27.24 1.59 8.19
N VAL A 148 -26.74 0.42 8.57
CA VAL A 148 -27.29 -0.85 8.10
C VAL A 148 -28.34 -1.37 9.10
N PRO A 149 -29.56 -1.71 8.65
CA PRO A 149 -30.59 -2.23 9.53
C PRO A 149 -30.10 -3.41 10.40
N ASP A 150 -30.46 -3.38 11.67
CA ASP A 150 -30.12 -4.39 12.69
C ASP A 150 -28.62 -4.63 12.95
N ALA A 151 -27.71 -3.96 12.23
CA ALA A 151 -26.30 -4.20 12.38
C ALA A 151 -25.81 -3.89 13.80
N ARG A 152 -26.23 -2.77 14.40
CA ARG A 152 -25.87 -2.41 15.76
C ARG A 152 -26.30 -3.49 16.77
N ALA A 153 -27.57 -3.91 16.74
CA ALA A 153 -28.10 -4.91 17.65
C ALA A 153 -27.42 -6.30 17.47
N LYS A 154 -27.12 -6.68 16.23
CA LYS A 154 -26.38 -7.92 15.94
C LYS A 154 -24.95 -7.85 16.43
N ALA A 155 -24.29 -6.70 16.30
CA ALA A 155 -22.91 -6.50 16.77
C ALA A 155 -22.83 -6.60 18.30
N GLU A 156 -23.74 -5.94 19.02
CA GLU A 156 -23.83 -6.00 20.48
C GLU A 156 -24.16 -7.41 20.98
N ALA A 157 -24.92 -8.18 20.21
CA ALA A 157 -25.20 -9.58 20.47
C ALA A 157 -24.05 -10.54 20.11
N GLY A 158 -22.90 -10.03 19.62
CA GLY A 158 -21.73 -10.82 19.25
C GLY A 158 -21.88 -11.63 17.95
N LYS A 159 -22.89 -11.31 17.14
CA LYS A 159 -23.23 -12.06 15.92
C LYS A 159 -22.51 -11.56 14.66
N LEU A 160 -21.84 -10.42 14.73
CA LEU A 160 -21.09 -9.89 13.59
C LEU A 160 -19.57 -10.08 13.76
N ARG A 161 -18.90 -10.15 12.63
CA ARG A 161 -17.45 -10.12 12.52
C ARG A 161 -17.04 -8.96 11.63
N PHE A 162 -15.91 -8.38 11.96
CA PHE A 162 -15.20 -7.40 11.13
C PHE A 162 -13.91 -8.01 10.62
N GLY A 163 -13.49 -7.60 9.43
CA GLY A 163 -12.15 -7.84 8.92
C GLY A 163 -11.78 -6.86 7.83
N THR A 164 -10.48 -6.71 7.66
CA THR A 164 -9.88 -6.24 6.43
C THR A 164 -9.88 -7.38 5.41
N VAL A 165 -9.43 -7.12 4.19
CA VAL A 165 -9.56 -8.10 3.11
C VAL A 165 -8.81 -9.41 3.39
N ASP A 166 -7.65 -9.37 4.03
CA ASP A 166 -6.92 -10.57 4.50
C ASP A 166 -7.79 -11.45 5.39
N THR A 167 -8.45 -10.88 6.39
CA THR A 167 -9.34 -11.61 7.30
C THR A 167 -10.50 -12.26 6.54
N TRP A 168 -11.09 -11.54 5.58
CA TRP A 168 -12.17 -12.06 4.73
C TRP A 168 -11.71 -13.23 3.87
N LEU A 169 -10.53 -13.16 3.27
CA LEU A 169 -9.97 -14.27 2.49
C LEU A 169 -9.69 -15.49 3.35
N ILE A 170 -9.10 -15.30 4.54
CA ILE A 170 -8.83 -16.40 5.48
C ILE A 170 -10.12 -17.05 5.97
N TRP A 171 -11.13 -16.23 6.33
CA TRP A 171 -12.45 -16.71 6.71
C TRP A 171 -13.03 -17.65 5.63
N ASN A 172 -12.98 -17.25 4.37
CA ASN A 172 -13.47 -18.06 3.26
C ASN A 172 -12.59 -19.29 2.97
N LEU A 173 -11.26 -19.15 2.98
CA LEU A 173 -10.33 -20.26 2.79
C LEU A 173 -10.48 -21.36 3.86
N THR A 174 -10.84 -20.98 5.08
CA THR A 174 -11.01 -21.89 6.23
C THR A 174 -12.45 -22.26 6.50
N ARG A 175 -13.41 -21.81 5.69
CA ARG A 175 -14.86 -22.01 5.87
C ARG A 175 -15.36 -21.55 7.24
N GLY A 176 -14.91 -20.37 7.67
CA GLY A 176 -15.36 -19.72 8.89
C GLY A 176 -14.68 -20.18 10.18
N GLU A 177 -13.64 -21.01 10.12
CA GLU A 177 -12.98 -21.48 11.34
C GLU A 177 -11.95 -20.51 11.90
N VAL A 178 -11.32 -19.69 11.03
CA VAL A 178 -10.24 -18.79 11.43
C VAL A 178 -10.64 -17.34 11.18
N HIS A 179 -10.64 -16.55 12.26
CA HIS A 179 -10.95 -15.11 12.23
C HIS A 179 -9.74 -14.33 12.77
N VAL A 180 -8.77 -14.08 11.90
CA VAL A 180 -7.49 -13.44 12.24
C VAL A 180 -7.13 -12.33 11.25
N THR A 181 -6.28 -11.41 11.70
CA THR A 181 -5.54 -10.46 10.88
C THR A 181 -4.10 -10.38 11.38
N ASP A 182 -3.21 -9.74 10.63
CA ASP A 182 -1.86 -9.49 11.11
C ASP A 182 -1.70 -8.08 11.69
N VAL A 183 -0.60 -7.86 12.38
CA VAL A 183 -0.28 -6.55 12.99
C VAL A 183 -0.19 -5.42 11.97
N SER A 184 0.22 -5.70 10.71
CA SER A 184 0.35 -4.66 9.68
C SER A 184 -1.03 -4.17 9.23
N ASN A 185 -1.98 -5.05 8.95
CA ASN A 185 -3.36 -4.69 8.64
C ASN A 185 -4.08 -4.09 9.86
N ALA A 186 -3.92 -4.66 11.06
CA ALA A 186 -4.50 -4.11 12.29
C ALA A 186 -4.07 -2.67 12.53
N SER A 187 -2.79 -2.33 12.30
CA SER A 187 -2.26 -0.98 12.47
C SER A 187 -2.87 0.07 11.52
N ARG A 188 -3.65 -0.36 10.50
CA ARG A 188 -4.32 0.53 9.54
C ARG A 188 -5.79 0.79 9.89
N THR A 189 -6.27 0.30 11.00
CA THR A 189 -7.70 0.38 11.35
C THR A 189 -8.09 1.63 12.13
N MET A 190 -7.12 2.34 12.73
CA MET A 190 -7.34 3.42 13.72
C MET A 190 -7.99 2.92 15.03
N LEU A 191 -7.90 1.60 15.29
CA LEU A 191 -8.42 0.92 16.47
C LEU A 191 -7.33 0.16 17.23
N PHE A 192 -6.16 0.00 16.61
CA PHE A 192 -5.07 -0.82 17.11
C PHE A 192 -3.99 0.04 17.73
N ASN A 193 -3.61 -0.30 18.98
CA ASN A 193 -2.53 0.38 19.68
C ASN A 193 -1.19 -0.20 19.25
N ILE A 194 -0.39 0.60 18.55
CA ILE A 194 0.90 0.17 17.99
C ILE A 194 1.99 -0.06 19.06
N HIS A 195 1.78 0.36 20.29
CA HIS A 195 2.71 0.16 21.40
C HIS A 195 2.42 -1.13 22.18
N THR A 196 1.13 -1.42 22.43
CA THR A 196 0.69 -2.63 23.17
C THR A 196 0.47 -3.83 22.25
N LEU A 197 0.36 -3.61 20.94
CA LEU A 197 0.05 -4.59 19.92
C LEU A 197 -1.31 -5.30 20.16
N GLN A 198 -2.29 -4.53 20.58
CA GLN A 198 -3.64 -5.00 20.88
C GLN A 198 -4.69 -4.01 20.37
N TRP A 199 -5.92 -4.47 20.20
CA TRP A 199 -7.06 -3.59 20.02
C TRP A 199 -7.19 -2.66 21.22
N ASP A 200 -7.28 -1.35 20.97
CA ASP A 200 -7.35 -0.35 22.04
C ASP A 200 -8.80 -0.20 22.51
N GLU A 201 -9.08 -0.56 23.75
CA GLU A 201 -10.42 -0.54 24.32
C GLU A 201 -11.05 0.86 24.32
N ASP A 202 -10.25 1.91 24.57
CA ASP A 202 -10.75 3.29 24.54
C ASP A 202 -11.13 3.73 23.14
N LEU A 203 -10.34 3.33 22.12
CA LEU A 203 -10.67 3.61 20.72
C LEU A 203 -11.89 2.82 20.27
N LEU A 204 -11.99 1.54 20.62
CA LEU A 204 -13.20 0.75 20.34
C LEU A 204 -14.43 1.40 20.95
N LYS A 205 -14.35 1.86 22.21
CA LYS A 205 -15.42 2.59 22.88
C LYS A 205 -15.73 3.93 22.21
N LEU A 206 -14.72 4.70 21.83
CA LEU A 206 -14.85 5.99 21.15
C LEU A 206 -15.67 5.85 19.84
N PHE A 207 -15.35 4.80 19.06
CA PHE A 207 -16.06 4.52 17.80
C PHE A 207 -17.34 3.69 17.98
N GLY A 208 -17.62 3.21 19.21
CA GLY A 208 -18.80 2.40 19.52
C GLY A 208 -18.76 1.03 18.85
N ILE A 209 -17.59 0.38 18.80
CA ILE A 209 -17.38 -0.90 18.13
C ILE A 209 -17.21 -1.99 19.20
N PRO A 210 -18.08 -3.02 19.24
CA PRO A 210 -17.91 -4.15 20.16
C PRO A 210 -16.65 -4.95 19.87
N VAL A 211 -15.86 -5.24 20.92
CA VAL A 211 -14.63 -6.03 20.79
C VAL A 211 -14.87 -7.44 20.22
N SER A 212 -16.06 -7.99 20.43
CA SER A 212 -16.46 -9.31 19.90
C SER A 212 -16.47 -9.39 18.36
N MET A 213 -16.49 -8.25 17.68
CA MET A 213 -16.41 -8.19 16.22
C MET A 213 -14.97 -8.31 15.70
N MET A 214 -13.97 -8.03 16.54
CA MET A 214 -12.61 -7.86 16.11
C MET A 214 -11.90 -9.20 15.90
N PRO A 215 -11.08 -9.35 14.82
CA PRO A 215 -10.27 -10.54 14.62
C PRO A 215 -9.14 -10.65 15.65
N GLU A 216 -8.66 -11.87 15.90
CA GLU A 216 -7.41 -12.07 16.63
C GLU A 216 -6.26 -11.49 15.82
N VAL A 217 -5.38 -10.69 16.47
CA VAL A 217 -4.22 -10.10 15.81
C VAL A 217 -3.01 -11.00 16.02
N ARG A 218 -2.38 -11.41 14.91
CA ARG A 218 -1.30 -12.39 14.89
C ARG A 218 -0.03 -11.80 14.26
N SER A 219 1.07 -12.56 14.32
CA SER A 219 2.30 -12.25 13.58
C SER A 219 2.05 -12.19 12.08
N SER A 220 2.90 -11.48 11.33
CA SER A 220 2.82 -11.46 9.86
C SER A 220 3.35 -12.76 9.22
N SER A 221 4.10 -13.57 9.97
CA SER A 221 4.69 -14.83 9.53
C SER A 221 4.49 -15.90 10.60
N GLU A 222 3.43 -16.68 10.47
CA GLU A 222 3.11 -17.86 11.29
C GLU A 222 2.00 -18.67 10.61
N ILE A 223 1.81 -19.93 11.00
CA ILE A 223 0.69 -20.75 10.49
C ILE A 223 -0.58 -20.37 11.22
N TYR A 224 -1.53 -19.73 10.50
CA TYR A 224 -2.83 -19.29 11.06
C TYR A 224 -3.87 -20.38 11.04
N GLY A 225 -3.76 -21.31 10.12
CA GLY A 225 -4.69 -22.41 9.89
C GLY A 225 -4.42 -23.08 8.55
N HIS A 226 -5.34 -23.93 8.14
CA HIS A 226 -5.23 -24.68 6.89
C HIS A 226 -6.48 -24.50 6.04
N THR A 227 -6.31 -24.54 4.72
CA THR A 227 -7.43 -24.44 3.79
C THR A 227 -8.41 -25.60 3.96
N LYS A 228 -9.69 -25.30 3.80
CA LYS A 228 -10.79 -26.26 3.81
C LYS A 228 -11.63 -26.23 2.53
N THR A 229 -11.26 -25.39 1.58
CA THR A 229 -11.94 -25.30 0.30
C THR A 229 -11.57 -26.47 -0.60
N THR A 230 -12.45 -26.81 -1.55
CA THR A 230 -12.20 -27.86 -2.54
C THR A 230 -11.19 -27.45 -3.61
N ILE A 231 -10.82 -26.18 -3.69
CA ILE A 231 -9.88 -25.63 -4.68
C ILE A 231 -8.53 -26.37 -4.63
N PHE A 232 -8.05 -26.71 -3.45
CA PHE A 232 -6.72 -27.30 -3.25
C PHE A 232 -6.73 -28.84 -3.26
N ALA A 233 -7.89 -29.48 -3.11
CA ALA A 233 -8.04 -30.91 -2.85
C ALA A 233 -7.30 -31.45 -1.60
N HIS A 234 -6.41 -30.65 -1.00
CA HIS A 234 -5.60 -30.96 0.18
C HIS A 234 -5.58 -29.76 1.13
N LYS A 235 -5.20 -30.01 2.39
CA LYS A 235 -5.01 -28.96 3.39
C LYS A 235 -3.67 -28.26 3.12
N VAL A 236 -3.71 -26.97 2.82
CA VAL A 236 -2.54 -26.11 2.61
C VAL A 236 -2.44 -25.12 3.76
N PRO A 237 -1.28 -24.94 4.41
CA PRO A 237 -1.14 -23.95 5.48
C PRO A 237 -1.24 -22.52 4.94
N ILE A 238 -2.00 -21.66 5.64
CA ILE A 238 -2.03 -20.22 5.43
C ILE A 238 -1.02 -19.64 6.41
N ALA A 239 0.05 -19.02 5.92
CA ALA A 239 1.24 -18.83 6.74
C ALA A 239 1.91 -17.44 6.64
N GLY A 240 1.44 -16.56 5.79
CA GLY A 240 1.93 -15.19 5.68
C GLY A 240 0.78 -14.21 5.45
N ILE A 241 0.77 -13.09 6.18
CA ILE A 241 -0.18 -11.99 5.97
C ILE A 241 0.57 -10.67 6.08
N ALA A 242 0.34 -9.77 5.14
CA ALA A 242 0.75 -8.37 5.28
C ALA A 242 -0.09 -7.47 4.37
N GLY A 243 -0.37 -6.23 4.83
CA GLY A 243 -0.90 -5.20 3.95
C GLY A 243 0.02 -4.96 2.75
N ASP A 244 -0.54 -4.57 1.61
CA ASP A 244 0.17 -4.48 0.33
C ASP A 244 1.48 -3.69 0.38
N GLN A 245 1.48 -2.56 1.06
CA GLN A 245 2.66 -1.70 1.15
C GLN A 245 3.73 -2.26 2.10
N GLN A 246 3.32 -2.92 3.17
CA GLN A 246 4.20 -3.63 4.09
C GLN A 246 4.79 -4.88 3.43
N ALA A 247 3.98 -5.64 2.71
CA ALA A 247 4.44 -6.77 1.91
C ALA A 247 5.47 -6.32 0.86
N ALA A 248 5.22 -5.23 0.14
CA ALA A 248 6.19 -4.67 -0.81
C ALA A 248 7.50 -4.24 -0.13
N LEU A 249 7.43 -3.63 1.07
CA LEU A 249 8.62 -3.28 1.86
C LEU A 249 9.45 -4.52 2.21
N PHE A 250 8.77 -5.60 2.62
CA PHE A 250 9.41 -6.88 2.93
C PHE A 250 9.96 -7.57 1.68
N GLY A 251 9.18 -7.62 0.60
CA GLY A 251 9.59 -8.20 -0.69
C GLY A 251 10.78 -7.49 -1.34
N GLN A 252 10.91 -6.19 -1.10
CA GLN A 252 12.09 -5.40 -1.46
C GLN A 252 13.30 -5.65 -0.54
N MET A 253 13.19 -6.56 0.42
CA MET A 253 14.24 -6.78 1.41
C MET A 253 14.67 -5.51 2.15
N CYS A 254 13.72 -4.61 2.44
CA CYS A 254 13.94 -3.44 3.26
C CYS A 254 13.88 -3.81 4.76
N THR A 255 14.65 -4.82 5.16
CA THR A 255 14.60 -5.45 6.49
C THR A 255 15.53 -4.81 7.52
N THR A 256 16.27 -3.78 7.14
CA THR A 256 17.13 -3.02 8.05
C THR A 256 16.62 -1.59 8.25
N PRO A 257 16.78 -1.01 9.47
CA PRO A 257 16.38 0.38 9.72
C PRO A 257 17.00 1.35 8.71
N GLY A 258 16.19 2.26 8.19
CA GLY A 258 16.58 3.25 7.18
C GLY A 258 16.47 2.75 5.74
N SER A 259 16.14 1.47 5.50
CA SER A 259 15.81 1.00 4.16
C SER A 259 14.45 1.55 3.72
N VAL A 260 14.38 2.05 2.50
CA VAL A 260 13.18 2.69 1.94
C VAL A 260 12.80 2.05 0.62
N LYS A 261 11.50 1.82 0.45
CA LYS A 261 10.93 1.48 -0.85
C LYS A 261 9.95 2.55 -1.32
N ASN A 262 9.80 2.70 -2.64
CA ASN A 262 8.72 3.46 -3.26
C ASN A 262 8.06 2.63 -4.36
N THR A 263 6.75 2.41 -4.23
CA THR A 263 5.93 1.80 -5.28
C THR A 263 5.33 2.89 -6.14
N TYR A 264 5.76 2.99 -7.40
CA TYR A 264 5.28 3.95 -8.40
C TYR A 264 4.09 3.35 -9.17
N GLY A 265 2.89 3.49 -8.61
CA GLY A 265 1.62 3.09 -9.20
C GLY A 265 0.81 4.28 -9.73
N THR A 266 -0.51 4.21 -9.63
CA THR A 266 -1.43 5.34 -9.90
C THR A 266 -1.07 6.55 -9.01
N GLY A 267 -0.86 6.30 -7.72
CA GLY A 267 -0.12 7.15 -6.79
C GLY A 267 1.23 6.52 -6.45
N CYS A 268 1.99 7.14 -5.53
CA CYS A 268 3.21 6.55 -5.01
C CYS A 268 3.11 6.34 -3.50
N PHE A 269 3.61 5.20 -3.04
CA PHE A 269 3.60 4.84 -1.63
C PHE A 269 5.00 4.52 -1.16
N LEU A 270 5.52 5.39 -0.28
CA LEU A 270 6.85 5.27 0.29
C LEU A 270 6.75 4.71 1.71
N LEU A 271 7.56 3.70 2.00
CA LEU A 271 7.74 3.19 3.34
C LEU A 271 9.22 3.12 3.69
N MET A 272 9.57 3.64 4.87
CA MET A 272 10.88 3.49 5.48
C MET A 272 10.76 2.56 6.69
N ASN A 273 11.55 1.49 6.70
CA ASN A 273 11.71 0.70 7.92
C ASN A 273 12.38 1.57 9.00
N SER A 274 11.67 1.87 10.07
CA SER A 274 12.15 2.70 11.18
C SER A 274 12.76 1.91 12.34
N GLY A 275 12.81 0.57 12.23
CA GLY A 275 13.34 -0.32 13.25
C GLY A 275 12.29 -0.82 14.24
N GLU A 276 12.74 -1.25 15.42
CA GLU A 276 11.92 -1.94 16.42
C GLU A 276 11.16 -0.98 17.36
N LYS A 277 11.28 0.32 17.15
CA LYS A 277 10.55 1.33 17.93
C LYS A 277 9.73 2.23 17.02
N PRO A 278 8.49 2.56 17.37
CA PRO A 278 7.68 3.48 16.60
C PRO A 278 8.27 4.90 16.66
N ILE A 279 8.35 5.56 15.52
CA ILE A 279 8.71 6.97 15.40
C ILE A 279 7.43 7.72 15.06
N LEU A 280 6.91 8.52 15.98
CA LEU A 280 5.79 9.41 15.68
C LEU A 280 6.31 10.60 14.86
N SER A 281 5.83 10.72 13.63
CA SER A 281 6.30 11.74 12.70
C SER A 281 5.94 13.16 13.17
N SER A 282 6.89 14.09 13.11
CA SER A 282 6.67 15.53 13.28
C SER A 282 6.50 16.27 11.94
N HIS A 283 6.66 15.55 10.83
CA HIS A 283 6.58 16.07 9.47
C HIS A 283 5.40 15.50 8.67
N ASN A 284 4.29 15.20 9.37
CA ASN A 284 3.03 14.75 8.75
C ASN A 284 3.11 13.42 7.99
N LEU A 285 4.00 12.52 8.36
CA LEU A 285 3.99 11.14 7.88
C LEU A 285 3.12 10.26 8.80
N LEU A 286 2.75 9.09 8.30
CA LEU A 286 2.08 8.07 9.11
C LEU A 286 3.14 7.16 9.75
N THR A 287 2.86 6.71 10.98
CA THR A 287 3.60 5.64 11.62
C THR A 287 2.74 4.38 11.57
N THR A 288 3.30 3.27 11.13
CA THR A 288 2.58 2.00 10.99
C THR A 288 3.47 0.85 11.42
N ILE A 289 2.90 -0.33 11.64
CA ILE A 289 3.69 -1.54 11.84
C ILE A 289 4.05 -2.10 10.46
N ALA A 290 5.33 -2.37 10.24
CA ALA A 290 5.81 -2.98 9.02
C ALA A 290 5.50 -4.48 9.00
N TRP A 291 5.90 -5.20 10.03
CA TRP A 291 5.61 -6.63 10.27
C TRP A 291 5.97 -7.04 11.70
N LYS A 292 5.49 -8.21 12.07
CA LYS A 292 5.95 -8.94 13.25
C LYS A 292 6.36 -10.36 12.82
N ILE A 293 7.54 -10.81 13.24
CA ILE A 293 8.04 -12.17 13.00
C ILE A 293 8.59 -12.68 14.33
N GLY A 294 7.98 -13.72 14.89
CA GLY A 294 8.24 -14.15 16.26
C GLY A 294 7.96 -13.00 17.24
N ASP A 295 8.91 -12.68 18.09
CA ASP A 295 8.79 -11.60 19.09
C ASP A 295 9.23 -10.23 18.56
N LYS A 296 9.83 -10.18 17.37
CA LYS A 296 10.36 -8.94 16.79
C LYS A 296 9.31 -8.20 15.97
N VAL A 297 9.08 -6.93 16.34
CA VAL A 297 8.22 -6.00 15.62
C VAL A 297 9.06 -4.96 14.90
N ASN A 298 8.80 -4.74 13.64
CA ASN A 298 9.37 -3.62 12.89
C ASN A 298 8.28 -2.61 12.56
N TYR A 299 8.63 -1.34 12.69
CA TYR A 299 7.77 -0.21 12.36
C TYR A 299 8.20 0.45 11.07
N ALA A 300 7.31 1.23 10.49
CA ALA A 300 7.62 2.02 9.30
C ALA A 300 7.04 3.43 9.38
N LEU A 301 7.76 4.39 8.82
CA LEU A 301 7.20 5.67 8.41
C LEU A 301 6.63 5.53 7.00
N GLU A 302 5.42 6.05 6.80
CA GLU A 302 4.74 5.99 5.50
C GLU A 302 4.36 7.39 5.01
N GLY A 303 4.66 7.65 3.73
CA GLY A 303 4.17 8.82 3.01
C GLY A 303 3.50 8.41 1.71
N SER A 304 2.41 9.07 1.37
CA SER A 304 1.62 8.78 0.18
C SER A 304 1.55 9.99 -0.74
N ILE A 305 1.78 9.76 -2.02
CA ILE A 305 1.57 10.71 -3.12
C ILE A 305 0.34 10.24 -3.87
N PHE A 306 -0.68 11.09 -3.96
CA PHE A 306 -1.97 10.68 -4.54
C PHE A 306 -1.92 10.57 -6.07
N VAL A 307 -1.05 11.32 -6.71
CA VAL A 307 -0.95 11.43 -8.16
C VAL A 307 0.46 11.09 -8.64
N GLY A 308 0.70 9.83 -8.92
CA GLY A 308 1.94 9.33 -9.53
C GLY A 308 1.74 9.05 -11.02
N GLY A 309 1.64 7.79 -11.42
CA GLY A 309 1.37 7.41 -12.81
C GLY A 309 0.08 7.97 -13.39
N SER A 310 -0.88 8.36 -12.54
CA SER A 310 -2.10 9.06 -12.98
C SER A 310 -1.82 10.45 -13.60
N ALA A 311 -0.72 11.12 -13.26
CA ALA A 311 -0.29 12.32 -13.96
C ALA A 311 0.03 12.02 -15.44
N VAL A 312 0.69 10.89 -15.70
CA VAL A 312 1.00 10.42 -17.06
C VAL A 312 -0.28 10.04 -17.81
N GLN A 313 -1.22 9.38 -17.13
CA GLN A 313 -2.54 9.08 -17.70
C GLN A 313 -3.30 10.36 -18.07
N TRP A 314 -3.27 11.37 -17.21
CA TRP A 314 -3.89 12.65 -17.51
C TRP A 314 -3.26 13.36 -18.71
N LEU A 315 -1.94 13.30 -18.87
CA LEU A 315 -1.28 13.81 -20.09
C LEU A 315 -1.73 13.08 -21.36
N ARG A 316 -2.04 11.79 -21.25
CA ARG A 316 -2.59 10.98 -22.34
C ARG A 316 -4.06 11.30 -22.60
N ASP A 317 -4.90 11.16 -21.59
CA ASP A 317 -6.36 11.14 -21.74
C ASP A 317 -6.97 12.56 -21.66
N GLY A 318 -6.38 13.45 -20.86
CA GLY A 318 -6.85 14.82 -20.66
C GLY A 318 -6.26 15.83 -21.65
N LEU A 319 -4.95 15.75 -21.91
CA LEU A 319 -4.26 16.70 -22.80
C LEU A 319 -3.98 16.11 -24.19
N GLY A 320 -3.94 14.79 -24.35
CA GLY A 320 -3.70 14.14 -25.63
C GLY A 320 -2.28 14.35 -26.20
N ILE A 321 -1.29 14.67 -25.35
CA ILE A 321 0.09 14.94 -25.79
C ILE A 321 0.92 13.66 -25.98
N ILE A 322 0.45 12.54 -25.51
CA ILE A 322 0.97 11.19 -25.75
C ILE A 322 -0.19 10.24 -26.05
N LYS A 323 0.05 9.15 -26.80
CA LYS A 323 -0.96 8.15 -27.13
C LYS A 323 -0.97 6.97 -26.16
N SER A 324 0.18 6.68 -25.57
CA SER A 324 0.36 5.63 -24.55
C SER A 324 1.28 6.13 -23.43
N SER A 325 1.13 5.58 -22.22
CA SER A 325 1.99 5.96 -21.10
C SER A 325 3.47 5.64 -21.34
N SER A 326 3.78 4.67 -22.21
CA SER A 326 5.17 4.34 -22.58
C SER A 326 5.86 5.39 -23.43
N GLU A 327 5.11 6.24 -24.15
CA GLU A 327 5.67 7.30 -25.01
C GLU A 327 6.22 8.48 -24.23
N ILE A 328 5.84 8.65 -22.95
CA ILE A 328 6.24 9.84 -22.17
C ILE A 328 7.75 9.97 -22.05
N GLU A 329 8.47 8.86 -21.86
CA GLU A 329 9.93 8.86 -21.72
C GLU A 329 10.59 9.37 -23.01
N SER A 330 10.22 8.79 -24.15
CA SER A 330 10.77 9.20 -25.46
C SER A 330 10.46 10.64 -25.80
N LEU A 331 9.24 11.12 -25.48
CA LEU A 331 8.87 12.53 -25.68
C LEU A 331 9.70 13.45 -24.78
N ALA A 332 9.81 13.14 -23.48
CA ALA A 332 10.57 13.92 -22.53
C ALA A 332 12.09 13.97 -22.84
N MET A 333 12.62 12.93 -23.47
CA MET A 333 14.02 12.86 -23.92
C MET A 333 14.33 13.71 -25.15
N THR A 334 13.33 14.25 -25.86
CA THR A 334 13.55 15.14 -27.01
C THR A 334 14.02 16.54 -26.62
N VAL A 335 13.97 16.88 -25.33
CA VAL A 335 14.47 18.14 -24.75
C VAL A 335 15.57 17.86 -23.72
N PRO A 336 16.57 18.75 -23.58
CA PRO A 336 17.69 18.52 -22.67
C PRO A 336 17.31 18.60 -21.18
N ASP A 337 16.27 19.39 -20.86
CA ASP A 337 15.76 19.64 -19.51
C ASP A 337 14.28 20.06 -19.58
N ASN A 338 13.72 20.45 -18.45
CA ASN A 338 12.32 20.89 -18.36
C ASN A 338 12.08 22.34 -18.88
N GLY A 339 13.12 23.05 -19.33
CA GLY A 339 13.01 24.43 -19.82
C GLY A 339 12.51 25.43 -18.78
N GLY A 340 12.70 25.15 -17.48
CA GLY A 340 12.20 25.95 -16.36
C GLY A 340 10.71 25.69 -16.04
N VAL A 341 10.10 24.69 -16.66
CA VAL A 341 8.70 24.30 -16.39
C VAL A 341 8.65 23.34 -15.22
N TYR A 342 7.79 23.61 -14.26
CA TYR A 342 7.48 22.71 -13.14
C TYR A 342 6.01 22.34 -13.16
N PHE A 343 5.74 21.06 -13.00
CA PHE A 343 4.38 20.55 -12.84
C PHE A 343 4.22 19.90 -11.47
N VAL A 344 3.39 20.50 -10.64
CA VAL A 344 2.93 19.90 -9.36
C VAL A 344 1.63 19.17 -9.65
N PRO A 345 1.62 17.81 -9.62
CA PRO A 345 0.48 17.04 -10.09
C PRO A 345 -0.60 16.87 -9.02
N ALA A 346 -1.01 17.97 -8.36
CA ALA A 346 -2.03 17.99 -7.32
C ALA A 346 -3.46 17.87 -7.88
N LEU A 347 -3.71 16.89 -8.79
CA LEU A 347 -5.01 16.72 -9.46
C LEU A 347 -6.14 16.35 -8.49
N THR A 348 -5.79 15.73 -7.36
CA THR A 348 -6.69 15.34 -6.27
C THR A 348 -6.25 15.90 -4.91
N GLY A 349 -5.55 17.02 -4.91
CA GLY A 349 -4.87 17.58 -3.74
C GLY A 349 -3.46 17.04 -3.56
N LEU A 350 -2.75 17.53 -2.55
CA LEU A 350 -1.42 17.06 -2.15
C LEU A 350 -1.52 16.15 -0.93
N GLY A 351 -0.82 15.02 -0.98
CA GLY A 351 -0.63 14.11 0.14
C GLY A 351 0.47 14.56 1.11
N ALA A 352 1.14 13.60 1.74
CA ALA A 352 2.26 13.88 2.63
C ALA A 352 3.41 14.60 1.89
N PRO A 353 4.14 15.51 2.52
CA PRO A 353 3.95 16.00 3.88
C PRO A 353 2.96 17.18 4.00
N TYR A 354 2.35 17.61 2.89
CA TYR A 354 1.57 18.84 2.79
C TYR A 354 0.13 18.71 3.30
N TRP A 355 -0.54 17.60 2.99
CA TRP A 355 -1.95 17.31 3.32
C TRP A 355 -2.92 18.44 2.94
N ASP A 356 -2.72 19.02 1.76
CA ASP A 356 -3.57 20.09 1.22
C ASP A 356 -4.57 19.52 0.21
N GLN A 357 -5.77 19.17 0.69
CA GLN A 357 -6.85 18.64 -0.13
C GLN A 357 -7.45 19.67 -1.10
N TYR A 358 -7.19 20.96 -0.90
CA TYR A 358 -7.68 22.05 -1.75
C TYR A 358 -6.70 22.46 -2.83
N ALA A 359 -5.45 22.04 -2.75
CA ALA A 359 -4.46 22.25 -3.77
C ALA A 359 -4.95 21.71 -5.13
N LYS A 360 -4.57 22.37 -6.21
CA LYS A 360 -4.91 21.96 -7.58
C LYS A 360 -3.64 21.78 -8.39
N GLY A 361 -3.67 20.84 -9.35
CA GLY A 361 -2.57 20.64 -10.28
C GLY A 361 -2.13 21.97 -10.90
N THR A 362 -0.83 22.25 -10.80
CA THR A 362 -0.26 23.54 -11.21
C THR A 362 0.91 23.31 -12.16
N ILE A 363 0.90 23.99 -13.31
CA ILE A 363 2.04 24.07 -14.22
C ILE A 363 2.52 25.52 -14.22
N CYS A 364 3.78 25.74 -13.87
CA CYS A 364 4.39 27.08 -13.86
C CYS A 364 5.69 27.10 -14.66
N GLY A 365 6.23 28.32 -14.94
CA GLY A 365 7.44 28.48 -15.73
C GLY A 365 7.24 28.40 -17.24
N LEU A 366 5.99 28.47 -17.75
CA LEU A 366 5.71 28.45 -19.18
C LEU A 366 6.24 29.69 -19.89
N THR A 367 6.88 29.47 -21.03
CA THR A 367 7.34 30.51 -21.94
C THR A 367 6.83 30.24 -23.35
N ARG A 368 7.02 31.15 -24.29
CA ARG A 368 6.65 30.93 -25.68
C ARG A 368 7.39 29.75 -26.35
N GLY A 369 8.54 29.35 -25.82
CA GLY A 369 9.34 28.22 -26.29
C GLY A 369 8.95 26.89 -25.66
N THR A 370 8.03 26.87 -24.69
CA THR A 370 7.60 25.63 -24.04
C THR A 370 6.85 24.74 -25.02
N THR A 371 7.20 23.46 -25.03
CA THR A 371 6.59 22.43 -25.89
C THR A 371 5.97 21.31 -25.06
N ALA A 372 5.22 20.41 -25.69
CA ALA A 372 4.68 19.22 -25.03
C ALA A 372 5.78 18.35 -24.36
N ALA A 373 6.99 18.33 -24.93
CA ALA A 373 8.13 17.60 -24.39
C ALA A 373 8.60 18.17 -23.02
N HIS A 374 8.62 19.51 -22.88
CA HIS A 374 8.94 20.14 -21.59
C HIS A 374 7.88 19.83 -20.52
N ILE A 375 6.58 19.81 -20.90
CA ILE A 375 5.48 19.44 -19.99
C ILE A 375 5.59 17.96 -19.58
N ALA A 376 5.86 17.06 -20.54
CA ALA A 376 6.06 15.63 -20.27
C ALA A 376 7.25 15.42 -19.33
N ARG A 377 8.35 16.15 -19.53
CA ARG A 377 9.52 16.10 -18.68
C ARG A 377 9.21 16.62 -17.27
N ALA A 378 8.56 17.79 -17.17
CA ALA A 378 8.16 18.37 -15.90
C ALA A 378 7.21 17.47 -15.10
N ALA A 379 6.35 16.67 -15.77
CA ALA A 379 5.49 15.72 -15.11
C ALA A 379 6.26 14.55 -14.47
N LEU A 380 7.23 13.97 -15.18
CA LEU A 380 8.10 12.92 -14.64
C LEU A 380 8.94 13.44 -13.48
N GLU A 381 9.51 14.64 -13.64
CA GLU A 381 10.30 15.31 -12.60
C GLU A 381 9.44 15.67 -11.38
N GLY A 382 8.18 16.11 -11.57
CA GLY A 382 7.24 16.42 -10.50
C GLY A 382 6.94 15.22 -9.60
N ILE A 383 6.71 14.05 -10.18
CA ILE A 383 6.53 12.79 -9.43
C ILE A 383 7.78 12.48 -8.59
N ALA A 384 8.97 12.68 -9.16
CA ALA A 384 10.22 12.43 -8.46
C ALA A 384 10.47 13.46 -7.34
N PHE A 385 10.08 14.71 -7.53
CA PHE A 385 10.18 15.77 -6.51
C PHE A 385 9.24 15.51 -5.31
N GLU A 386 7.98 15.11 -5.53
CA GLU A 386 7.09 14.73 -4.43
C GLU A 386 7.68 13.56 -3.62
N THR A 387 8.30 12.58 -4.31
CA THR A 387 9.04 11.49 -3.66
C THR A 387 10.19 12.04 -2.79
N MET A 388 10.95 13.01 -3.29
CA MET A 388 12.02 13.65 -2.55
C MET A 388 11.50 14.36 -1.28
N ASP A 389 10.37 15.03 -1.35
CA ASP A 389 9.79 15.73 -0.20
C ASP A 389 9.42 14.76 0.92
N ILE A 390 8.83 13.60 0.58
CA ILE A 390 8.54 12.55 1.55
C ILE A 390 9.83 11.95 2.13
N VAL A 391 10.82 11.64 1.30
CA VAL A 391 12.11 11.11 1.77
C VAL A 391 12.79 12.10 2.72
N ASN A 392 12.75 13.39 2.41
CA ASN A 392 13.30 14.43 3.28
C ASN A 392 12.58 14.46 4.65
N ALA A 393 11.25 14.31 4.66
CA ALA A 393 10.47 14.21 5.90
C ALA A 393 10.84 12.94 6.68
N MET A 394 10.99 11.79 6.01
CA MET A 394 11.42 10.53 6.64
C MET A 394 12.80 10.65 7.29
N GLN A 395 13.75 11.28 6.60
CA GLN A 395 15.11 11.49 7.13
C GLN A 395 15.11 12.42 8.36
N LYS A 396 14.29 13.48 8.34
CA LYS A 396 14.17 14.40 9.47
C LYS A 396 13.56 13.73 10.70
N ASP A 397 12.51 12.91 10.50
CA ASP A 397 11.83 12.23 11.60
C ASP A 397 12.67 11.08 12.19
N SER A 398 13.34 10.31 11.33
CA SER A 398 14.13 9.15 11.75
C SER A 398 15.55 9.50 12.20
N GLY A 399 16.09 10.64 11.77
CA GLY A 399 17.50 10.96 11.92
C GLY A 399 18.45 10.10 11.05
N ILE A 400 17.89 9.25 10.18
CA ILE A 400 18.66 8.31 9.34
C ILE A 400 18.78 8.88 7.93
N ARG A 401 20.02 9.02 7.44
CA ARG A 401 20.26 9.42 6.04
C ARG A 401 20.00 8.25 5.09
N LEU A 402 19.20 8.48 4.05
CA LEU A 402 18.94 7.52 3.00
C LEU A 402 20.23 7.18 2.23
N LYS A 403 20.52 5.90 2.10
CA LYS A 403 21.67 5.41 1.31
C LYS A 403 21.23 4.95 -0.08
N GLU A 404 20.07 4.34 -0.16
CA GLU A 404 19.49 3.81 -1.40
C GLU A 404 17.96 3.84 -1.32
N LEU A 405 17.30 4.05 -2.47
CA LEU A 405 15.86 3.94 -2.63
C LEU A 405 15.57 2.72 -3.52
N LYS A 406 14.84 1.75 -3.00
CA LYS A 406 14.32 0.63 -3.79
C LYS A 406 12.99 0.99 -4.41
N VAL A 407 12.82 0.70 -5.70
CA VAL A 407 11.65 1.13 -6.47
C VAL A 407 10.97 -0.01 -7.18
N ASP A 408 9.64 0.01 -7.24
CA ASP A 408 8.83 -0.92 -8.00
C ASP A 408 7.58 -0.23 -8.55
N GLY A 409 6.65 -1.01 -9.09
CA GLY A 409 5.47 -0.50 -9.77
C GLY A 409 5.72 -0.10 -11.23
N GLY A 410 4.64 0.12 -11.97
CA GLY A 410 4.68 0.30 -13.42
C GLY A 410 5.53 1.48 -13.90
N ALA A 411 5.46 2.62 -13.21
CA ALA A 411 6.20 3.82 -13.62
C ALA A 411 7.70 3.76 -13.27
N SER A 412 8.15 2.83 -12.42
CA SER A 412 9.57 2.61 -12.15
C SER A 412 10.35 2.10 -13.38
N ARG A 413 9.65 1.66 -14.43
CA ARG A 413 10.27 1.26 -15.70
C ARG A 413 10.83 2.44 -16.50
N ASN A 414 10.38 3.66 -16.22
CA ASN A 414 10.87 4.88 -16.84
C ASN A 414 12.28 5.21 -16.32
N ASN A 415 13.30 5.00 -17.17
CA ASN A 415 14.70 5.19 -16.76
C ASN A 415 15.06 6.67 -16.59
N LEU A 416 14.46 7.56 -17.38
CA LEU A 416 14.68 9.01 -17.24
C LEU A 416 14.23 9.50 -15.87
N MET A 417 13.03 9.08 -15.43
CA MET A 417 12.49 9.42 -14.11
C MET A 417 13.34 8.82 -13.00
N MET A 418 13.78 7.56 -13.12
CA MET A 418 14.62 6.90 -12.10
C MET A 418 16.01 7.53 -11.98
N GLN A 419 16.62 7.95 -13.10
CA GLN A 419 17.89 8.67 -13.07
C GLN A 419 17.71 10.05 -12.39
N PHE A 420 16.68 10.79 -12.76
CA PHE A 420 16.37 12.06 -12.14
C PHE A 420 16.10 11.90 -10.63
N GLN A 421 15.39 10.84 -10.23
CA GLN A 421 15.15 10.52 -8.82
C GLN A 421 16.48 10.29 -8.06
N ALA A 422 17.43 9.57 -8.64
CA ALA A 422 18.74 9.35 -8.04
C ALA A 422 19.50 10.68 -7.89
N ASP A 423 19.45 11.51 -8.92
CA ASP A 423 20.13 12.81 -8.95
C ASP A 423 19.62 13.75 -7.85
N ILE A 424 18.29 13.92 -7.72
CA ILE A 424 17.71 14.85 -6.74
C ILE A 424 17.77 14.34 -5.29
N LEU A 425 17.76 13.00 -5.08
CA LEU A 425 17.95 12.42 -3.76
C LEU A 425 19.43 12.38 -3.34
N GLY A 426 20.35 12.38 -4.29
CA GLY A 426 21.78 12.22 -4.04
C GLY A 426 22.11 10.84 -3.46
N CYS A 427 21.33 9.82 -3.82
CA CYS A 427 21.54 8.44 -3.43
C CYS A 427 21.18 7.48 -4.56
N LYS A 428 21.64 6.24 -4.45
CA LYS A 428 21.33 5.18 -5.41
C LYS A 428 19.84 4.88 -5.45
N VAL A 429 19.28 4.71 -6.66
CA VAL A 429 17.93 4.17 -6.89
C VAL A 429 18.07 2.78 -7.51
N ILE A 430 17.39 1.78 -6.96
CA ILE A 430 17.54 0.39 -7.37
C ILE A 430 16.19 -0.21 -7.72
N ARG A 431 16.07 -0.69 -8.96
CA ARG A 431 14.91 -1.44 -9.43
C ARG A 431 15.21 -2.94 -9.36
N PRO A 432 14.34 -3.78 -8.74
CA PRO A 432 14.54 -5.22 -8.67
C PRO A 432 14.20 -5.90 -9.99
N ARG A 433 14.75 -7.08 -10.19
CA ARG A 433 14.44 -7.93 -11.35
C ARG A 433 12.99 -8.41 -11.34
N VAL A 434 12.47 -8.79 -10.17
CA VAL A 434 11.07 -9.15 -9.98
C VAL A 434 10.33 -7.93 -9.45
N THR A 435 9.43 -7.39 -10.27
CA THR A 435 8.67 -6.17 -9.94
C THR A 435 7.39 -6.47 -9.14
N GLU A 436 7.01 -7.73 -8.98
CA GLU A 436 5.87 -8.20 -8.17
C GLU A 436 6.27 -8.30 -6.69
N THR A 437 6.82 -7.23 -6.16
CA THR A 437 7.41 -7.17 -4.81
C THR A 437 6.38 -7.34 -3.71
N THR A 438 5.14 -6.93 -3.94
CA THR A 438 4.01 -7.09 -3.02
C THR A 438 3.70 -8.57 -2.80
N ALA A 439 3.45 -9.32 -3.87
CA ALA A 439 3.22 -10.76 -3.80
C ALA A 439 4.44 -11.52 -3.27
N MET A 440 5.65 -11.08 -3.67
CA MET A 440 6.90 -11.65 -3.19
C MET A 440 7.05 -11.49 -1.66
N GLY A 441 6.63 -10.37 -1.10
CA GLY A 441 6.66 -10.14 0.35
C GLY A 441 5.78 -11.14 1.10
N ALA A 442 4.55 -11.34 0.64
CA ALA A 442 3.64 -12.34 1.20
C ALA A 442 4.21 -13.77 1.05
N CYS A 443 4.81 -14.05 -0.12
CA CYS A 443 5.50 -15.31 -0.38
C CYS A 443 6.62 -15.56 0.63
N TYR A 444 7.47 -14.58 0.88
CA TYR A 444 8.58 -14.70 1.82
C TYR A 444 8.12 -14.89 3.27
N LEU A 445 7.09 -14.15 3.70
CA LEU A 445 6.51 -14.32 5.04
C LEU A 445 5.95 -15.74 5.24
N ALA A 446 5.22 -16.25 4.25
CA ALA A 446 4.69 -17.61 4.29
C ALA A 446 5.80 -18.67 4.27
N GLY A 447 6.81 -18.48 3.43
CA GLY A 447 7.93 -19.41 3.31
C GLY A 447 8.78 -19.49 4.58
N LEU A 448 8.95 -18.38 5.31
CA LEU A 448 9.61 -18.39 6.64
C LEU A 448 8.79 -19.16 7.66
N ALA A 449 7.48 -18.95 7.70
CA ALA A 449 6.59 -19.62 8.68
C ALA A 449 6.49 -21.12 8.46
N THR A 450 6.61 -21.59 7.23
CA THR A 450 6.52 -23.00 6.86
C THR A 450 7.89 -23.71 6.81
N GLY A 451 8.99 -22.98 7.04
CA GLY A 451 10.34 -23.53 6.91
C GLY A 451 10.73 -23.84 5.45
N TYR A 452 10.06 -23.22 4.48
CA TYR A 452 10.42 -23.31 3.07
C TYR A 452 11.76 -22.62 2.79
N TRP A 453 12.03 -21.53 3.48
CA TRP A 453 13.33 -20.91 3.65
C TRP A 453 13.70 -20.89 5.12
N ASP A 454 14.95 -21.23 5.42
CA ASP A 454 15.43 -21.35 6.80
C ASP A 454 15.66 -20.00 7.48
N SER A 455 15.91 -18.94 6.70
CA SER A 455 16.27 -17.63 7.23
C SER A 455 16.00 -16.46 6.28
N LEU A 456 15.99 -15.25 6.83
CA LEU A 456 15.99 -14.01 6.05
C LEU A 456 17.22 -13.88 5.13
N ASP A 457 18.36 -14.46 5.52
CA ASP A 457 19.57 -14.40 4.71
C ASP A 457 19.46 -15.26 3.45
N ASP A 458 18.72 -16.37 3.53
CA ASP A 458 18.45 -17.20 2.34
C ASP A 458 17.55 -16.47 1.36
N ILE A 459 16.53 -15.76 1.87
CA ILE A 459 15.66 -14.93 1.06
C ILE A 459 16.43 -13.76 0.43
N ARG A 460 17.33 -13.10 1.17
CA ARG A 460 18.16 -12.00 0.63
C ARG A 460 19.00 -12.41 -0.56
N LYS A 461 19.48 -13.64 -0.62
CA LYS A 461 20.27 -14.16 -1.76
C LYS A 461 19.46 -14.19 -3.05
N GLN A 462 18.15 -14.25 -2.96
CA GLN A 462 17.25 -14.31 -4.12
C GLN A 462 16.91 -12.93 -4.68
N TRP A 463 16.92 -11.88 -3.84
CA TRP A 463 16.69 -10.54 -4.30
C TRP A 463 17.82 -10.08 -5.23
N LYS A 464 17.49 -9.73 -6.46
CA LYS A 464 18.45 -9.29 -7.49
C LYS A 464 18.00 -7.95 -8.06
N ALA A 465 18.95 -7.03 -8.23
CA ALA A 465 18.74 -5.81 -8.98
C ALA A 465 18.58 -6.12 -10.48
N ASP A 466 17.65 -5.42 -11.13
CA ASP A 466 17.58 -5.28 -12.60
C ASP A 466 18.47 -4.14 -13.05
N LYS A 467 18.28 -2.97 -12.43
CA LYS A 467 19.03 -1.76 -12.78
C LYS A 467 19.28 -0.88 -11.56
N GLU A 468 20.46 -0.32 -11.52
CA GLU A 468 20.89 0.68 -10.53
C GLU A 468 21.12 2.03 -11.22
N PHE A 469 20.71 3.09 -10.57
CA PHE A 469 20.88 4.47 -11.02
C PHE A 469 21.68 5.22 -9.95
N GLU A 470 22.88 5.60 -10.29
CA GLU A 470 23.73 6.43 -9.41
C GLU A 470 23.48 7.92 -9.67
N PRO A 471 23.64 8.80 -8.67
CA PRO A 471 23.58 10.25 -8.88
C PRO A 471 24.66 10.70 -9.85
N LEU A 472 24.27 11.37 -10.94
CA LEU A 472 25.18 11.83 -12.00
C LEU A 472 25.13 13.35 -12.22
N ALA A 473 24.03 14.01 -11.81
CA ALA A 473 23.84 15.43 -12.06
C ALA A 473 24.77 16.29 -11.20
N PRO A 474 25.35 17.38 -11.75
CA PRO A 474 26.13 18.34 -10.98
C PRO A 474 25.30 18.96 -9.83
N ALA A 475 25.92 19.15 -8.67
CA ALA A 475 25.25 19.66 -7.46
C ALA A 475 24.53 21.00 -7.70
N GLU A 476 25.10 21.89 -8.52
CA GLU A 476 24.49 23.16 -8.88
C GLU A 476 23.16 23.00 -9.62
N LYS A 477 23.11 22.07 -10.60
CA LYS A 477 21.85 21.75 -11.32
C LYS A 477 20.78 21.18 -10.39
N VAL A 478 21.17 20.30 -9.47
CA VAL A 478 20.28 19.71 -8.47
C VAL A 478 19.73 20.80 -7.55
N LEU A 479 20.57 21.74 -7.10
CA LEU A 479 20.15 22.85 -6.25
C LEU A 479 19.13 23.74 -6.95
N LEU A 480 19.41 24.20 -8.17
CA LEU A 480 18.49 25.02 -8.96
C LEU A 480 17.14 24.30 -9.21
N ALA A 481 17.18 23.01 -9.51
CA ALA A 481 15.97 22.23 -9.71
C ALA A 481 15.11 22.15 -8.43
N LYS A 482 15.73 21.96 -7.26
CA LYS A 482 15.05 21.95 -5.96
C LYS A 482 14.48 23.33 -5.58
N GLU A 483 15.17 24.41 -5.87
CA GLU A 483 14.69 25.78 -5.65
C GLU A 483 13.45 26.08 -6.50
N GLY A 484 13.49 25.71 -7.79
CA GLY A 484 12.35 25.85 -8.69
C GLY A 484 11.15 25.01 -8.26
N TRP A 485 11.38 23.78 -7.78
CA TRP A 485 10.33 22.95 -7.20
C TRP A 485 9.71 23.57 -5.96
N ALA A 486 10.53 24.08 -5.03
CA ALA A 486 10.03 24.74 -3.82
C ALA A 486 9.15 25.97 -4.15
N ASP A 487 9.50 26.73 -5.21
CA ASP A 487 8.67 27.82 -5.71
C ASP A 487 7.36 27.31 -6.31
N ALA A 488 7.38 26.23 -7.09
CA ALA A 488 6.20 25.62 -7.68
C ALA A 488 5.23 25.10 -6.60
N ILE A 489 5.71 24.42 -5.57
CA ILE A 489 4.91 23.98 -4.41
C ILE A 489 4.27 25.19 -3.71
N ARG A 490 5.04 26.24 -3.42
CA ARG A 490 4.51 27.43 -2.76
C ARG A 490 3.35 28.08 -3.54
N ARG A 491 3.41 28.07 -4.87
CA ARG A 491 2.33 28.56 -5.76
C ARG A 491 1.13 27.63 -5.81
N THR A 492 1.31 26.36 -5.51
CA THR A 492 0.26 25.33 -5.58
C THR A 492 -0.54 25.26 -4.29
N LEU A 493 0.08 25.48 -3.13
CA LEU A 493 -0.58 25.42 -1.82
C LEU A 493 -1.76 26.41 -1.75
N SER A 494 -2.91 25.91 -1.30
CA SER A 494 -4.15 26.67 -1.27
C SER A 494 -4.22 27.75 -0.19
N GLY A 495 -3.36 27.67 0.82
CA GLY A 495 -3.42 28.50 2.03
C GLY A 495 -4.64 28.22 2.91
N LYS A 496 -5.42 27.18 2.58
CA LYS A 496 -6.61 26.75 3.34
C LYS A 496 -6.26 25.47 4.09
N GLY A 497 -6.24 25.51 5.40
CA GLY A 497 -6.07 24.28 6.21
C GLY A 497 -4.70 24.09 6.87
N GLN A 498 -3.96 25.18 7.10
CA GLN A 498 -2.84 25.20 8.06
C GLN A 498 -3.33 25.52 9.46
#